data_f4ab93e486659a3e17340874f3759338
#
_entry.id   f4ab93e486659a3e17340874f3759338
#
_cell.length_a   1.000
_cell.length_b   1.000
_cell.length_c   1.000
_cell.angle_alpha   90.00
_cell.angle_beta   90.00
_cell.angle_gamma   90.00
#
_symmetry.space_group_name_H-M   'P 1'
#
loop_
_entity.id
_entity.type
_entity.pdbx_description
1 polymer ?
#
loop_
_entity_poly.entity_id
_entity_poly.type
_entity_poly.pdbx_seq_one_letter_code
_entity_poly.pdbx_strand_id
1 'polypeptide(L)'
;MARPRSARMLEIRTALVNRLRLEPTRPGRRFLSARAFATQFQVSYKSAHRLLRELQEEGLLERRASSGTYHAGKSARLRGVQIVFHPRAREAGTLGADLLARLEAPLRERGVRIVRSWGDATKAPALQEGFYPVVWECPGAVRAAVEARHFCLLVNNSPPPGTAAALVDAISTDDFSGGASAAEILKQRTGKPGAFVVLGGPRGDSRSQRRIAGFCAQVDDSWVCSADSWYAEDARGAARSILARKPAGIFGCNDRLAQAVVEYAREKGLALPPIVGFDNAPVAAELGLTTVGIPWAAMMGEATRIVLERLAGGTGAARHITLPHELVHRITA
;
A
#
# COMPACT_ATOMS: atom_id res chain seq x y z
N MET A 1 -33.86 -23.23 6.46
CA MET A 1 -33.43 -21.88 6.86
C MET A 1 -32.59 -21.98 8.14
N ALA A 2 -31.32 -21.56 8.11
CA ALA A 2 -30.45 -21.55 9.28
C ALA A 2 -30.84 -20.37 10.20
N ARG A 3 -31.04 -20.61 11.49
CA ARG A 3 -31.29 -19.55 12.49
C ARG A 3 -30.11 -18.57 12.52
N PRO A 4 -30.34 -17.26 12.62
CA PRO A 4 -29.28 -16.27 12.75
C PRO A 4 -28.38 -16.56 13.96
N ARG A 5 -27.10 -16.35 13.83
CA ARG A 5 -26.14 -16.48 14.95
C ARG A 5 -26.43 -15.42 15.99
N SER A 6 -26.37 -15.77 17.28
CA SER A 6 -26.35 -14.75 18.32
C SER A 6 -25.08 -13.90 18.21
N ALA A 7 -25.16 -12.60 18.53
CA ALA A 7 -24.00 -11.68 18.50
C ALA A 7 -22.79 -12.27 19.24
N ARG A 8 -23.00 -12.88 20.40
CA ARG A 8 -21.97 -13.58 21.21
C ARG A 8 -21.26 -14.71 20.43
N MET A 9 -21.96 -15.50 19.62
CA MET A 9 -21.35 -16.55 18.83
C MET A 9 -20.50 -15.99 17.69
N LEU A 10 -20.87 -14.84 17.16
CA LEU A 10 -20.07 -14.13 16.14
C LEU A 10 -18.78 -13.59 16.75
N GLU A 11 -18.83 -12.98 17.91
CA GLU A 11 -17.65 -12.49 18.66
C GLU A 11 -16.68 -13.63 18.99
N ILE A 12 -17.19 -14.75 19.54
CA ILE A 12 -16.38 -15.94 19.84
C ILE A 12 -15.72 -16.47 18.58
N ARG A 13 -16.45 -16.59 17.46
CA ARG A 13 -15.90 -17.03 16.19
C ARG A 13 -14.79 -16.12 15.71
N THR A 14 -15.04 -14.81 15.72
CA THR A 14 -14.06 -13.80 15.28
C THR A 14 -12.78 -13.88 16.13
N ALA A 15 -12.91 -13.92 17.46
CA ALA A 15 -11.76 -14.04 18.36
C ALA A 15 -10.96 -15.33 18.12
N LEU A 16 -11.65 -16.46 17.87
CA LEU A 16 -10.99 -17.73 17.60
C LEU A 16 -10.30 -17.79 16.25
N VAL A 17 -10.94 -17.34 15.19
CA VAL A 17 -10.35 -17.26 13.87
C VAL A 17 -9.08 -16.41 13.92
N ASN A 18 -9.15 -15.28 14.60
CA ASN A 18 -8.01 -14.39 14.79
C ASN A 18 -6.88 -15.10 15.56
N ARG A 19 -7.21 -15.76 16.66
CA ARG A 19 -6.22 -16.50 17.45
C ARG A 19 -5.59 -17.64 16.65
N LEU A 20 -6.38 -18.44 15.95
CA LEU A 20 -5.91 -19.56 15.14
C LEU A 20 -5.02 -19.13 13.95
N ARG A 21 -5.24 -17.92 13.43
CA ARG A 21 -4.44 -17.35 12.34
C ARG A 21 -3.13 -16.72 12.81
N LEU A 22 -3.10 -16.17 14.02
CA LEU A 22 -1.97 -15.38 14.53
C LEU A 22 -1.00 -16.13 15.42
N GLU A 23 -1.48 -17.12 16.17
CA GLU A 23 -0.57 -17.93 16.98
C GLU A 23 0.18 -18.89 16.04
N PRO A 24 1.55 -18.90 16.08
CA PRO A 24 2.35 -19.90 15.38
C PRO A 24 2.16 -21.24 16.10
N THR A 25 1.00 -21.85 15.90
CA THR A 25 0.68 -23.14 16.47
C THR A 25 1.31 -24.23 15.63
N ARG A 26 2.12 -25.08 16.26
CA ARG A 26 2.67 -26.26 15.58
C ARG A 26 1.53 -27.09 15.00
N PRO A 27 1.59 -27.46 13.72
CA PRO A 27 0.63 -28.39 13.12
C PRO A 27 0.46 -29.62 14.01
N GLY A 28 -0.78 -30.07 14.18
CA GLY A 28 -1.06 -31.24 15.02
C GLY A 28 -1.08 -30.99 16.53
N ARG A 29 -0.93 -29.75 17.01
CA ARG A 29 -1.19 -29.43 18.42
C ARG A 29 -2.68 -29.62 18.72
N ARG A 30 -2.97 -30.27 19.85
CA ARG A 30 -4.36 -30.55 20.23
C ARG A 30 -5.10 -29.26 20.56
N PHE A 31 -6.29 -29.11 19.98
CA PHE A 31 -7.25 -28.04 20.27
C PHE A 31 -8.33 -28.53 21.24
N LEU A 32 -9.20 -27.63 21.68
CA LEU A 32 -10.30 -27.96 22.59
C LEU A 32 -11.29 -28.94 21.92
N SER A 33 -11.74 -29.91 22.70
CA SER A 33 -12.90 -30.73 22.29
C SER A 33 -14.18 -29.88 22.29
N ALA A 34 -15.21 -30.31 21.58
CA ALA A 34 -16.50 -29.59 21.57
C ALA A 34 -17.12 -29.44 22.97
N ARG A 35 -16.91 -30.41 23.87
CA ARG A 35 -17.34 -30.33 25.28
C ARG A 35 -16.53 -29.30 26.06
N ALA A 36 -15.22 -29.37 26.00
CA ALA A 36 -14.34 -28.39 26.65
C ALA A 36 -14.59 -26.98 26.14
N PHE A 37 -14.80 -26.83 24.83
CA PHE A 37 -15.16 -25.56 24.22
C PHE A 37 -16.49 -25.01 24.73
N ALA A 38 -17.53 -25.86 24.80
CA ALA A 38 -18.85 -25.49 25.30
C ALA A 38 -18.78 -24.97 26.74
N THR A 39 -18.00 -25.65 27.60
CA THR A 39 -17.79 -25.27 29.00
C THR A 39 -16.99 -23.95 29.10
N GLN A 40 -15.87 -23.84 28.40
CA GLN A 40 -14.99 -22.67 28.50
C GLN A 40 -15.65 -21.37 28.01
N PHE A 41 -16.44 -21.44 26.92
CA PHE A 41 -17.09 -20.28 26.33
C PHE A 41 -18.55 -20.11 26.75
N GLN A 42 -19.03 -20.96 27.64
CA GLN A 42 -20.40 -20.98 28.16
C GLN A 42 -21.45 -20.95 27.03
N VAL A 43 -21.29 -21.83 26.06
CA VAL A 43 -22.20 -22.02 24.92
C VAL A 43 -22.75 -23.44 24.89
N SER A 44 -23.86 -23.66 24.16
CA SER A 44 -24.38 -25.02 24.02
C SER A 44 -23.41 -25.94 23.27
N TYR A 45 -23.39 -27.23 23.61
CA TYR A 45 -22.59 -28.23 22.89
C TYR A 45 -22.90 -28.21 21.38
N LYS A 46 -24.16 -28.05 20.99
CA LYS A 46 -24.58 -27.96 19.60
C LYS A 46 -23.96 -26.76 18.88
N SER A 47 -23.88 -25.61 19.53
CA SER A 47 -23.24 -24.39 19.01
C SER A 47 -21.72 -24.56 18.89
N ALA A 48 -21.09 -25.11 19.95
CA ALA A 48 -19.66 -25.42 19.93
C ALA A 48 -19.29 -26.39 18.80
N HIS A 49 -20.02 -27.49 18.68
CA HIS A 49 -19.82 -28.50 17.63
C HIS A 49 -19.95 -27.93 16.22
N ARG A 50 -20.97 -27.08 15.99
CA ARG A 50 -21.18 -26.40 14.71
C ARG A 50 -20.02 -25.46 14.39
N LEU A 51 -19.58 -24.64 15.35
CA LEU A 51 -18.46 -23.72 15.14
C LEU A 51 -17.16 -24.46 14.84
N LEU A 52 -16.84 -25.53 15.59
CA LEU A 52 -15.63 -26.32 15.35
C LEU A 52 -15.65 -27.01 13.98
N ARG A 53 -16.83 -27.41 13.48
CA ARG A 53 -16.99 -27.95 12.14
C ARG A 53 -16.76 -26.86 11.08
N GLU A 54 -17.31 -25.69 11.25
CA GLU A 54 -17.07 -24.54 10.36
C GLU A 54 -15.58 -24.21 10.30
N LEU A 55 -14.87 -24.16 11.44
CA LEU A 55 -13.42 -23.90 11.50
C LEU A 55 -12.61 -25.04 10.83
N GLN A 56 -13.12 -26.26 10.85
CA GLN A 56 -12.54 -27.39 10.11
C GLN A 56 -12.76 -27.23 8.59
N GLU A 57 -13.97 -26.87 8.16
CA GLU A 57 -14.31 -26.60 6.76
C GLU A 57 -13.48 -25.41 6.21
N GLU A 58 -13.15 -24.46 7.06
CA GLU A 58 -12.23 -23.33 6.77
C GLU A 58 -10.75 -23.73 6.81
N GLY A 59 -10.41 -24.98 7.16
CA GLY A 59 -9.04 -25.47 7.21
C GLY A 59 -8.21 -24.95 8.39
N LEU A 60 -8.82 -24.32 9.38
CA LEU A 60 -8.16 -23.83 10.60
C LEU A 60 -7.95 -24.92 11.65
N LEU A 61 -8.83 -25.90 11.65
CA LEU A 61 -8.78 -27.05 12.54
C LEU A 61 -8.86 -28.36 11.73
N GLU A 62 -8.25 -29.40 12.27
CA GLU A 62 -8.34 -30.78 11.77
C GLU A 62 -9.01 -31.63 12.83
N ARG A 63 -10.07 -32.35 12.48
CA ARG A 63 -10.70 -33.34 13.36
C ARG A 63 -10.25 -34.72 12.94
N ARG A 64 -9.67 -35.45 13.88
CA ARG A 64 -9.27 -36.85 13.69
C ARG A 64 -10.27 -37.73 14.41
N ALA A 65 -10.84 -38.68 13.67
CA ALA A 65 -11.82 -39.60 14.25
C ALA A 65 -11.25 -40.27 15.48
N SER A 66 -12.03 -40.35 16.55
CA SER A 66 -11.66 -40.94 17.85
C SER A 66 -10.48 -40.32 18.58
N SER A 67 -9.79 -39.29 18.01
CA SER A 67 -8.58 -38.67 18.57
C SER A 67 -8.80 -37.22 19.05
N GLY A 68 -9.68 -36.46 18.42
CA GLY A 68 -10.01 -35.09 18.86
C GLY A 68 -9.89 -34.04 17.78
N THR A 69 -9.78 -32.78 18.22
CA THR A 69 -9.60 -31.61 17.37
C THR A 69 -8.19 -31.10 17.52
N TYR A 70 -7.55 -30.76 16.42
CA TYR A 70 -6.16 -30.33 16.33
C TYR A 70 -6.04 -29.05 15.52
N HIS A 71 -4.99 -28.28 15.74
CA HIS A 71 -4.62 -27.19 14.85
C HIS A 71 -4.23 -27.76 13.49
N ALA A 72 -4.88 -27.33 12.43
CA ALA A 72 -4.64 -27.87 11.09
C ALA A 72 -3.27 -27.47 10.52
N GLY A 73 -2.58 -26.51 11.13
CA GLY A 73 -1.29 -26.02 10.64
C GLY A 73 -1.33 -25.37 9.27
N LYS A 74 -2.53 -25.26 8.68
CA LYS A 74 -2.77 -24.51 7.46
C LYS A 74 -3.55 -23.26 7.83
N SER A 75 -3.00 -22.09 7.55
CA SER A 75 -3.79 -20.86 7.44
C SER A 75 -5.03 -21.17 6.61
N ALA A 76 -6.20 -20.66 6.97
CA ALA A 76 -7.39 -20.80 6.14
C ALA A 76 -6.99 -20.44 4.70
N ARG A 77 -7.18 -21.39 3.78
CA ARG A 77 -6.70 -21.24 2.41
C ARG A 77 -7.39 -20.03 1.80
N LEU A 78 -6.59 -19.03 1.49
CA LEU A 78 -7.10 -17.85 0.82
C LEU A 78 -7.71 -18.26 -0.52
N ARG A 79 -8.87 -17.70 -0.85
CA ARG A 79 -9.64 -18.00 -2.05
C ARG A 79 -9.21 -17.19 -3.26
N GLY A 80 -8.44 -16.11 -3.02
CA GLY A 80 -7.98 -15.19 -4.04
C GLY A 80 -7.43 -13.89 -3.46
N VAL A 81 -7.34 -12.87 -4.28
CA VAL A 81 -6.85 -11.54 -3.95
C VAL A 81 -7.96 -10.51 -4.09
N GLN A 82 -8.04 -9.58 -3.13
CA GLN A 82 -8.85 -8.37 -3.25
C GLN A 82 -7.91 -7.19 -3.51
N ILE A 83 -7.98 -6.63 -4.70
CA ILE A 83 -7.19 -5.46 -5.07
C ILE A 83 -8.01 -4.21 -4.69
N VAL A 84 -7.48 -3.44 -3.73
CA VAL A 84 -8.09 -2.23 -3.20
C VAL A 84 -7.25 -1.04 -3.64
N PHE A 85 -7.65 -0.41 -4.72
CA PHE A 85 -6.94 0.72 -5.32
C PHE A 85 -7.77 1.99 -5.26
N HIS A 86 -7.08 3.14 -5.36
CA HIS A 86 -7.74 4.44 -5.49
C HIS A 86 -8.65 4.48 -6.73
N PRO A 87 -9.83 5.11 -6.68
CA PRO A 87 -10.79 5.15 -7.80
C PRO A 87 -10.22 5.65 -9.13
N ARG A 88 -9.22 6.55 -9.10
CA ARG A 88 -8.53 7.04 -10.32
C ARG A 88 -7.77 5.93 -11.09
N ALA A 89 -7.49 4.80 -10.48
CA ALA A 89 -6.94 3.64 -11.19
C ALA A 89 -7.92 3.01 -12.20
N ARG A 90 -9.17 3.48 -12.26
CA ARG A 90 -10.15 3.10 -13.29
C ARG A 90 -9.98 3.89 -14.58
N GLU A 91 -9.30 5.02 -14.52
CA GLU A 91 -9.12 5.93 -15.64
C GLU A 91 -7.93 5.47 -16.50
N ALA A 92 -8.15 5.21 -17.78
CA ALA A 92 -7.09 4.80 -18.70
C ALA A 92 -5.98 5.88 -18.79
N GLY A 93 -4.75 5.44 -19.00
CA GLY A 93 -3.57 6.33 -19.08
C GLY A 93 -3.08 6.88 -17.74
N THR A 94 -3.69 6.48 -16.62
CA THR A 94 -3.17 6.82 -15.30
C THR A 94 -2.14 5.80 -14.81
N LEU A 95 -1.23 6.24 -13.94
CA LEU A 95 -0.29 5.33 -13.27
C LEU A 95 -1.03 4.20 -12.56
N GLY A 96 -2.13 4.53 -11.85
CA GLY A 96 -2.91 3.52 -11.14
C GLY A 96 -3.49 2.44 -12.05
N ALA A 97 -3.93 2.80 -13.25
CA ALA A 97 -4.43 1.83 -14.24
C ALA A 97 -3.30 0.90 -14.74
N ASP A 98 -2.12 1.46 -14.99
CA ASP A 98 -0.94 0.67 -15.38
C ASP A 98 -0.52 -0.31 -14.27
N LEU A 99 -0.45 0.15 -13.01
CA LEU A 99 -0.13 -0.70 -11.86
C LEU A 99 -1.16 -1.81 -11.68
N LEU A 100 -2.43 -1.50 -11.82
CA LEU A 100 -3.51 -2.48 -11.74
C LEU A 100 -3.35 -3.57 -12.80
N ALA A 101 -3.08 -3.17 -14.06
CA ALA A 101 -2.87 -4.11 -15.16
C ALA A 101 -1.65 -5.00 -14.94
N ARG A 102 -0.53 -4.42 -14.50
CA ARG A 102 0.73 -5.16 -14.19
C ARG A 102 0.55 -6.17 -13.04
N LEU A 103 -0.29 -5.86 -12.06
CA LEU A 103 -0.59 -6.79 -10.97
C LEU A 103 -1.55 -7.89 -11.40
N GLU A 104 -2.60 -7.54 -12.14
CA GLU A 104 -3.65 -8.51 -12.51
C GLU A 104 -3.22 -9.53 -13.56
N ALA A 105 -2.48 -9.09 -14.58
CA ALA A 105 -2.13 -9.97 -15.70
C ALA A 105 -1.44 -11.26 -15.22
N PRO A 106 -0.32 -11.21 -14.45
CA PRO A 106 0.35 -12.42 -14.00
C PRO A 106 -0.45 -13.24 -12.99
N LEU A 107 -1.37 -12.62 -12.24
CA LEU A 107 -2.26 -13.33 -11.33
C LEU A 107 -3.36 -14.08 -12.08
N ARG A 108 -3.94 -13.47 -13.13
CA ARG A 108 -4.95 -14.11 -13.99
C ARG A 108 -4.37 -15.31 -14.76
N GLU A 109 -3.18 -15.17 -15.31
CA GLU A 109 -2.46 -16.27 -15.99
C GLU A 109 -2.27 -17.50 -15.09
N ARG A 110 -2.17 -17.29 -13.77
CA ARG A 110 -2.06 -18.35 -12.76
C ARG A 110 -3.40 -18.79 -12.17
N GLY A 111 -4.52 -18.37 -12.76
CA GLY A 111 -5.86 -18.74 -12.33
C GLY A 111 -6.26 -18.19 -10.96
N VAL A 112 -5.62 -17.12 -10.48
CA VAL A 112 -5.95 -16.48 -9.20
C VAL A 112 -7.30 -15.77 -9.33
N ARG A 113 -8.21 -16.02 -8.39
CA ARG A 113 -9.47 -15.30 -8.30
C ARG A 113 -9.20 -13.85 -7.82
N ILE A 114 -9.63 -12.88 -8.61
CA ILE A 114 -9.41 -11.45 -8.35
C ILE A 114 -10.75 -10.76 -8.11
N VAL A 115 -10.83 -9.98 -7.04
CA VAL A 115 -11.91 -9.03 -6.76
C VAL A 115 -11.32 -7.63 -6.74
N ARG A 116 -11.93 -6.70 -7.47
CA ARG A 116 -11.57 -5.28 -7.45
C ARG A 116 -12.45 -4.53 -6.47
N SER A 117 -11.84 -3.64 -5.71
CA SER A 117 -12.54 -2.72 -4.82
C SER A 117 -11.87 -1.35 -4.91
N TRP A 118 -12.63 -0.30 -4.67
CA TRP A 118 -12.19 1.07 -4.83
C TRP A 118 -12.36 1.83 -3.53
N GLY A 119 -11.32 2.52 -3.12
CA GLY A 119 -11.32 3.35 -1.92
C GLY A 119 -10.19 4.36 -1.93
N ASP A 120 -10.27 5.33 -1.05
CA ASP A 120 -9.31 6.41 -0.91
C ASP A 120 -8.95 6.65 0.57
N ALA A 121 -8.38 7.81 0.88
CA ALA A 121 -8.03 8.18 2.25
C ALA A 121 -9.26 8.34 3.16
N THR A 122 -10.44 8.64 2.59
CA THR A 122 -11.66 8.95 3.32
C THR A 122 -12.61 7.76 3.43
N LYS A 123 -12.61 6.89 2.43
CA LYS A 123 -13.55 5.77 2.33
C LYS A 123 -12.86 4.48 1.95
N ALA A 124 -12.77 3.55 2.91
CA ALA A 124 -12.29 2.19 2.66
C ALA A 124 -13.45 1.26 2.28
N PRO A 125 -13.28 0.39 1.27
CA PRO A 125 -14.26 -0.64 0.96
C PRO A 125 -14.23 -1.75 2.02
N ALA A 126 -15.33 -2.50 2.14
CA ALA A 126 -15.37 -3.70 2.96
C ALA A 126 -14.37 -4.75 2.43
N LEU A 127 -13.61 -5.34 3.35
CA LEU A 127 -12.70 -6.42 3.01
C LEU A 127 -13.47 -7.74 2.92
N GLN A 128 -13.15 -8.52 1.88
CA GLN A 128 -13.80 -9.81 1.65
C GLN A 128 -13.11 -10.92 2.43
N GLU A 129 -13.89 -11.68 3.19
CA GLU A 129 -13.38 -12.82 3.93
C GLU A 129 -12.78 -13.89 3.00
N GLY A 130 -11.57 -14.35 3.35
CA GLY A 130 -10.84 -15.35 2.57
C GLY A 130 -10.12 -14.79 1.35
N PHE A 131 -10.01 -13.48 1.20
CA PHE A 131 -9.18 -12.85 0.17
C PHE A 131 -8.01 -12.12 0.81
N TYR A 132 -6.87 -12.12 0.11
CA TYR A 132 -5.69 -11.37 0.52
C TYR A 132 -5.78 -9.94 -0.03
N PRO A 133 -5.88 -8.89 0.81
CA PRO A 133 -5.98 -7.52 0.34
C PRO A 133 -4.63 -7.03 -0.19
N VAL A 134 -4.62 -6.46 -1.41
CA VAL A 134 -3.52 -5.68 -1.97
C VAL A 134 -3.98 -4.25 -2.09
N VAL A 135 -3.32 -3.35 -1.37
CA VAL A 135 -3.79 -1.97 -1.17
C VAL A 135 -2.82 -0.96 -1.78
N TRP A 136 -3.36 -0.04 -2.57
CA TRP A 136 -2.65 1.12 -3.09
C TRP A 136 -3.49 2.39 -2.92
N GLU A 137 -2.91 3.43 -2.30
CA GLU A 137 -3.54 4.74 -2.06
C GLU A 137 -4.86 4.70 -1.26
N CYS A 138 -5.03 3.68 -0.42
CA CYS A 138 -6.23 3.53 0.44
C CYS A 138 -5.84 3.13 1.88
N PRO A 139 -5.29 4.06 2.70
CA PRO A 139 -4.80 3.73 4.04
C PRO A 139 -5.87 3.19 4.99
N GLY A 140 -7.13 3.54 4.76
CA GLY A 140 -8.27 3.00 5.53
C GLY A 140 -8.43 1.49 5.37
N ALA A 141 -8.15 0.95 4.17
CA ALA A 141 -8.22 -0.50 3.94
C ALA A 141 -7.09 -1.25 4.68
N VAL A 142 -5.90 -0.65 4.81
CA VAL A 142 -4.81 -1.21 5.62
C VAL A 142 -5.22 -1.27 7.08
N ARG A 143 -5.77 -0.17 7.63
CA ARG A 143 -6.28 -0.16 9.01
C ARG A 143 -7.36 -1.20 9.23
N ALA A 144 -8.34 -1.29 8.33
CA ALA A 144 -9.41 -2.30 8.40
C ALA A 144 -8.85 -3.74 8.37
N ALA A 145 -7.83 -4.02 7.55
CA ALA A 145 -7.17 -5.32 7.52
C ALA A 145 -6.51 -5.64 8.87
N VAL A 146 -5.77 -4.67 9.42
CA VAL A 146 -5.07 -4.85 10.70
C VAL A 146 -6.04 -5.01 11.88
N GLU A 147 -7.11 -4.21 11.93
CA GLU A 147 -8.17 -4.34 12.95
C GLU A 147 -8.86 -5.71 12.88
N ALA A 148 -9.11 -6.19 11.67
CA ALA A 148 -9.63 -7.54 11.45
C ALA A 148 -8.56 -8.64 11.64
N ARG A 149 -7.31 -8.27 11.97
CA ARG A 149 -6.15 -9.16 12.11
C ARG A 149 -5.88 -10.02 10.87
N HIS A 150 -6.07 -9.43 9.70
CA HIS A 150 -5.73 -10.02 8.42
C HIS A 150 -4.39 -9.49 7.90
N PHE A 151 -3.61 -10.36 7.29
CA PHE A 151 -2.49 -9.92 6.48
C PHE A 151 -2.99 -9.13 5.27
N CYS A 152 -2.28 -8.07 4.91
CA CYS A 152 -2.47 -7.35 3.66
C CYS A 152 -1.13 -6.95 3.06
N LEU A 153 -1.12 -6.63 1.78
CA LEU A 153 0.02 -6.03 1.09
C LEU A 153 -0.25 -4.55 0.83
N LEU A 154 0.65 -3.71 1.30
CA LEU A 154 0.68 -2.29 1.00
C LEU A 154 1.71 -2.01 -0.10
N VAL A 155 1.26 -1.38 -1.19
CA VAL A 155 2.08 -1.07 -2.35
C VAL A 155 2.45 0.41 -2.35
N ASN A 156 3.73 0.69 -2.61
CA ASN A 156 4.32 2.03 -2.69
C ASN A 156 4.11 2.88 -1.44
N ASN A 157 4.16 2.26 -0.27
CA ASN A 157 4.14 2.98 0.99
C ASN A 157 4.69 2.10 2.12
N SER A 158 4.95 2.72 3.27
CA SER A 158 5.28 2.04 4.52
C SER A 158 4.04 1.91 5.39
N PRO A 159 3.96 0.89 6.27
CA PRO A 159 2.85 0.77 7.21
C PRO A 159 2.65 2.05 8.00
N PRO A 160 1.40 2.53 8.15
CA PRO A 160 1.12 3.74 8.92
C PRO A 160 1.61 3.62 10.37
N PRO A 161 2.10 4.71 10.99
CA PRO A 161 2.46 4.70 12.41
C PRO A 161 1.32 4.17 13.30
N GLY A 162 1.66 3.41 14.33
CA GLY A 162 0.66 2.80 15.23
C GLY A 162 -0.08 1.59 14.66
N THR A 163 0.22 1.19 13.42
CA THR A 163 -0.34 -0.02 12.80
C THR A 163 0.46 -1.24 13.25
N ALA A 164 -0.21 -2.40 13.41
CA ALA A 164 0.50 -3.66 13.64
C ALA A 164 1.26 -4.09 12.38
N ALA A 165 2.45 -3.54 12.19
CA ALA A 165 3.32 -3.76 11.02
C ALA A 165 3.60 -5.25 10.76
N ALA A 166 3.50 -6.09 11.80
CA ALA A 166 3.62 -7.54 11.71
C ALA A 166 2.54 -8.21 10.82
N LEU A 167 1.46 -7.50 10.47
CA LEU A 167 0.39 -7.98 9.60
C LEU A 167 0.41 -7.33 8.20
N VAL A 168 1.32 -6.40 7.95
CA VAL A 168 1.36 -5.63 6.71
C VAL A 168 2.62 -5.98 5.92
N ASP A 169 2.49 -6.80 4.89
CA ASP A 169 3.52 -6.87 3.86
C ASP A 169 3.57 -5.50 3.17
N ALA A 170 4.75 -4.94 2.96
CA ALA A 170 4.91 -3.62 2.35
C ALA A 170 6.03 -3.63 1.31
N ILE A 171 5.79 -2.95 0.20
CA ILE A 171 6.80 -2.68 -0.81
C ILE A 171 6.82 -1.18 -1.04
N SER A 172 7.99 -0.57 -0.89
CA SER A 172 8.21 0.86 -1.10
C SER A 172 9.47 1.09 -1.93
N THR A 173 9.67 2.32 -2.36
CA THR A 173 10.98 2.77 -2.84
C THR A 173 11.74 3.48 -1.72
N ASP A 174 13.04 3.70 -1.91
CA ASP A 174 13.84 4.55 -1.01
C ASP A 174 13.55 6.03 -1.29
N ASP A 175 12.48 6.52 -0.66
CA ASP A 175 12.01 7.90 -0.82
C ASP A 175 13.02 8.93 -0.32
N PHE A 176 13.80 8.61 0.74
CA PHE A 176 14.81 9.54 1.27
C PHE A 176 15.97 9.70 0.30
N SER A 177 16.59 8.60 -0.12
CA SER A 177 17.67 8.65 -1.09
C SER A 177 17.22 9.22 -2.44
N GLY A 178 15.96 8.96 -2.84
CA GLY A 178 15.39 9.54 -4.04
C GLY A 178 15.25 11.08 -3.95
N GLY A 179 14.83 11.60 -2.80
CA GLY A 179 14.83 13.04 -2.53
C GLY A 179 16.22 13.67 -2.57
N ALA A 180 17.21 12.98 -1.99
CA ALA A 180 18.62 13.41 -2.05
C ALA A 180 19.14 13.44 -3.49
N SER A 181 18.84 12.44 -4.29
CA SER A 181 19.22 12.40 -5.73
C SER A 181 18.58 13.54 -6.54
N ALA A 182 17.32 13.89 -6.25
CA ALA A 182 16.69 15.05 -6.89
C ALA A 182 17.43 16.37 -6.59
N ALA A 183 17.91 16.55 -5.35
CA ALA A 183 18.70 17.70 -4.96
C ALA A 183 20.04 17.74 -5.72
N GLU A 184 20.74 16.63 -5.84
CA GLU A 184 22.00 16.52 -6.57
C GLU A 184 21.83 16.88 -8.05
N ILE A 185 20.79 16.38 -8.70
CA ILE A 185 20.47 16.72 -10.10
C ILE A 185 20.29 18.24 -10.24
N LEU A 186 19.50 18.86 -9.36
CA LEU A 186 19.26 20.30 -9.43
C LEU A 186 20.51 21.12 -9.14
N LYS A 187 21.35 20.73 -8.18
CA LYS A 187 22.64 21.39 -7.88
C LYS A 187 23.57 21.36 -9.10
N GLN A 188 23.72 20.21 -9.73
CA GLN A 188 24.52 20.05 -10.93
C GLN A 188 24.00 20.89 -12.08
N ARG A 189 22.69 20.96 -12.25
CA ARG A 189 22.05 21.69 -13.35
C ARG A 189 22.13 23.19 -13.20
N THR A 190 22.00 23.70 -11.96
CA THR A 190 22.01 25.15 -11.71
C THR A 190 23.43 25.74 -11.63
N GLY A 191 24.39 24.96 -11.16
CA GLY A 191 25.80 25.36 -11.06
C GLY A 191 26.06 26.59 -10.18
N LYS A 192 25.04 27.13 -9.50
CA LYS A 192 25.13 28.35 -8.69
C LYS A 192 24.38 28.16 -7.38
N PRO A 193 24.83 28.79 -6.30
CA PRO A 193 24.04 28.91 -5.07
C PRO A 193 22.72 29.62 -5.35
N GLY A 194 21.65 29.15 -4.74
CA GLY A 194 20.35 29.80 -4.83
C GLY A 194 19.29 28.98 -4.08
N ALA A 195 18.20 29.63 -3.72
CA ALA A 195 17.12 29.00 -3.00
C ALA A 195 16.39 27.98 -3.86
N PHE A 196 16.33 26.75 -3.40
CA PHE A 196 15.52 25.70 -4.00
C PHE A 196 14.14 25.64 -3.35
N VAL A 197 13.17 25.06 -4.07
CA VAL A 197 11.86 24.78 -3.49
C VAL A 197 11.51 23.32 -3.63
N VAL A 198 10.89 22.78 -2.60
CA VAL A 198 10.27 21.45 -2.60
C VAL A 198 8.76 21.61 -2.55
N LEU A 199 8.09 21.08 -3.57
CA LEU A 199 6.63 20.96 -3.59
C LEU A 199 6.25 19.54 -3.15
N GLY A 200 5.93 19.43 -1.85
CA GLY A 200 5.50 18.19 -1.23
C GLY A 200 4.03 17.87 -1.47
N GLY A 201 3.68 16.61 -1.33
CA GLY A 201 2.30 16.15 -1.25
C GLY A 201 1.66 16.36 0.13
N PRO A 202 0.61 15.61 0.48
CA PRO A 202 -0.11 15.77 1.75
C PRO A 202 0.83 15.72 2.96
N ARG A 203 0.67 16.65 3.89
CA ARG A 203 1.56 16.82 5.05
C ARG A 203 1.70 15.59 5.94
N GLY A 204 0.69 14.74 5.99
CA GLY A 204 0.69 13.51 6.79
C GLY A 204 1.24 12.28 6.04
N ASP A 205 1.60 12.39 4.77
CA ASP A 205 2.08 11.27 3.97
C ASP A 205 3.58 11.04 4.22
N SER A 206 3.93 9.82 4.62
CA SER A 206 5.31 9.44 4.97
C SER A 206 6.27 9.51 3.79
N ARG A 207 5.79 9.28 2.56
CA ARG A 207 6.59 9.40 1.33
C ARG A 207 6.97 10.85 1.09
N SER A 208 5.98 11.77 1.18
CA SER A 208 6.22 13.21 1.08
C SER A 208 7.28 13.66 2.07
N GLN A 209 7.12 13.28 3.34
CA GLN A 209 8.06 13.66 4.41
C GLN A 209 9.47 13.13 4.14
N ARG A 210 9.62 11.89 3.70
CA ARG A 210 10.94 11.29 3.41
C ARG A 210 11.60 11.93 2.19
N ARG A 211 10.86 12.17 1.10
CA ARG A 211 11.37 12.84 -0.11
C ARG A 211 11.84 14.25 0.22
N ILE A 212 11.03 15.01 0.99
CA ILE A 212 11.41 16.35 1.49
C ILE A 212 12.67 16.27 2.35
N ALA A 213 12.70 15.39 3.34
CA ALA A 213 13.84 15.23 4.24
C ALA A 213 15.13 14.88 3.49
N GLY A 214 15.06 13.95 2.52
CA GLY A 214 16.19 13.59 1.68
C GLY A 214 16.71 14.76 0.85
N PHE A 215 15.83 15.54 0.25
CA PHE A 215 16.19 16.73 -0.51
C PHE A 215 16.85 17.78 0.39
N CYS A 216 16.21 18.14 1.48
CA CYS A 216 16.71 19.17 2.41
C CYS A 216 18.02 18.76 3.11
N ALA A 217 18.35 17.49 3.20
CA ALA A 217 19.64 17.02 3.70
C ALA A 217 20.82 17.34 2.76
N GLN A 218 20.55 17.67 1.49
CA GLN A 218 21.58 17.95 0.48
C GLN A 218 21.72 19.44 0.13
N VAL A 219 20.83 20.30 0.61
CA VAL A 219 20.79 21.73 0.28
C VAL A 219 20.53 22.56 1.54
N ASP A 220 21.35 23.62 1.72
CA ASP A 220 21.25 24.48 2.90
C ASP A 220 20.12 25.52 2.76
N ASP A 221 19.87 26.01 1.54
CA ASP A 221 18.85 27.01 1.25
C ASP A 221 17.71 26.39 0.45
N SER A 222 16.69 25.96 1.17
CA SER A 222 15.48 25.43 0.59
C SER A 222 14.24 25.81 1.41
N TRP A 223 13.11 25.94 0.72
CA TRP A 223 11.81 26.12 1.36
C TRP A 223 10.81 25.12 0.84
N VAL A 224 9.88 24.74 1.70
CA VAL A 224 8.91 23.67 1.44
C VAL A 224 7.52 24.26 1.30
N CYS A 225 6.84 23.89 0.21
CA CYS A 225 5.39 24.03 0.05
C CYS A 225 4.76 22.63 0.10
N SER A 226 3.51 22.52 0.53
CA SER A 226 2.77 21.26 0.47
C SER A 226 1.45 21.49 -0.26
N ALA A 227 1.08 20.53 -1.11
CA ALA A 227 -0.25 20.41 -1.67
C ALA A 227 -1.14 19.53 -0.76
N ASP A 228 -2.44 19.69 -0.84
CA ASP A 228 -3.39 18.93 -0.05
C ASP A 228 -3.57 17.49 -0.59
N SER A 229 -3.22 17.25 -1.84
CA SER A 229 -3.23 15.95 -2.49
C SER A 229 -1.98 15.72 -3.35
N TRP A 230 -1.90 14.56 -3.98
CA TRP A 230 -0.84 14.20 -4.93
C TRP A 230 -1.16 14.62 -6.39
N TYR A 231 -2.19 15.45 -6.60
CA TYR A 231 -2.71 15.77 -7.92
C TYR A 231 -2.40 17.20 -8.35
N ALA A 232 -2.24 17.40 -9.67
CA ALA A 232 -1.84 18.68 -10.24
C ALA A 232 -2.85 19.79 -9.96
N GLU A 233 -4.14 19.47 -9.98
CA GLU A 233 -5.22 20.42 -9.75
C GLU A 233 -5.12 21.11 -8.37
N ASP A 234 -4.75 20.36 -7.32
CA ASP A 234 -4.65 20.87 -5.95
C ASP A 234 -3.31 21.61 -5.70
N ALA A 235 -2.33 21.43 -6.59
CA ALA A 235 -1.02 22.08 -6.49
C ALA A 235 -0.93 23.41 -7.23
N ARG A 236 -1.97 23.81 -7.99
CA ARG A 236 -1.95 25.04 -8.83
C ARG A 236 -1.71 26.32 -8.06
N GLY A 237 -2.30 26.45 -6.86
CA GLY A 237 -2.07 27.58 -5.97
C GLY A 237 -0.61 27.68 -5.49
N ALA A 238 -0.02 26.54 -5.16
CA ALA A 238 1.39 26.44 -4.79
C ALA A 238 2.30 26.79 -5.99
N ALA A 239 2.01 26.31 -7.19
CA ALA A 239 2.76 26.62 -8.41
C ALA A 239 2.89 28.14 -8.64
N ARG A 240 1.78 28.88 -8.48
CA ARG A 240 1.78 30.36 -8.55
C ARG A 240 2.77 30.98 -7.54
N SER A 241 2.69 30.55 -6.29
CA SER A 241 3.51 31.09 -5.19
C SER A 241 4.99 30.76 -5.38
N ILE A 242 5.29 29.57 -5.90
CA ILE A 242 6.64 29.11 -6.20
C ILE A 242 7.27 29.96 -7.29
N LEU A 243 6.63 30.09 -8.43
CA LEU A 243 7.19 30.82 -9.58
C LEU A 243 7.32 32.32 -9.33
N ALA A 244 6.45 32.91 -8.49
CA ALA A 244 6.58 34.32 -8.08
C ALA A 244 7.89 34.60 -7.32
N ARG A 245 8.46 33.62 -6.63
CA ARG A 245 9.72 33.74 -5.86
C ARG A 245 10.99 33.48 -6.68
N LYS A 246 10.85 33.04 -7.94
CA LYS A 246 11.96 32.76 -8.86
C LYS A 246 13.04 31.86 -8.26
N PRO A 247 12.72 30.63 -7.80
CA PRO A 247 13.69 29.73 -7.22
C PRO A 247 14.78 29.34 -8.21
N ALA A 248 15.94 28.92 -7.73
CA ALA A 248 17.02 28.38 -8.55
C ALA A 248 16.65 27.03 -9.21
N GLY A 249 15.87 26.23 -8.49
CA GLY A 249 15.36 24.94 -8.99
C GLY A 249 14.18 24.46 -8.14
N ILE A 250 13.42 23.53 -8.69
CA ILE A 250 12.17 23.02 -8.11
C ILE A 250 12.21 21.50 -8.03
N PHE A 251 11.90 20.95 -6.88
CA PHE A 251 11.64 19.52 -6.72
C PHE A 251 10.16 19.29 -6.43
N GLY A 252 9.45 18.64 -7.36
CA GLY A 252 8.11 18.11 -7.11
C GLY A 252 8.20 16.70 -6.53
N CYS A 253 7.66 16.50 -5.34
CA CYS A 253 7.69 15.20 -4.68
C CYS A 253 6.91 14.10 -5.41
N ASN A 254 6.22 14.44 -6.50
CA ASN A 254 5.82 13.53 -7.57
C ASN A 254 5.69 14.28 -8.91
N ASP A 255 5.52 13.55 -10.00
CA ASP A 255 5.46 14.12 -11.35
C ASP A 255 4.18 14.95 -11.56
N ARG A 256 3.08 14.64 -10.89
CA ARG A 256 1.83 15.41 -10.98
C ARG A 256 1.93 16.77 -10.30
N LEU A 257 2.65 16.85 -9.18
CA LEU A 257 2.93 18.13 -8.53
C LEU A 257 3.87 18.97 -9.41
N ALA A 258 4.90 18.36 -9.99
CA ALA A 258 5.77 19.03 -10.95
C ALA A 258 5.00 19.49 -12.20
N GLN A 259 4.05 18.70 -12.70
CA GLN A 259 3.14 19.05 -13.80
C GLN A 259 2.42 20.37 -13.54
N ALA A 260 1.86 20.55 -12.33
CA ALA A 260 1.16 21.77 -11.98
C ALA A 260 2.03 23.03 -12.17
N VAL A 261 3.32 22.94 -11.84
CA VAL A 261 4.26 24.05 -12.01
C VAL A 261 4.58 24.28 -13.48
N VAL A 262 4.85 23.21 -14.23
CA VAL A 262 5.15 23.30 -15.68
C VAL A 262 3.99 23.89 -16.46
N GLU A 263 2.77 23.39 -16.21
CA GLU A 263 1.56 23.88 -16.89
C GLU A 263 1.26 25.33 -16.53
N TYR A 264 1.38 25.70 -15.25
CA TYR A 264 1.18 27.08 -14.83
C TYR A 264 2.20 28.04 -15.47
N ALA A 265 3.48 27.66 -15.55
CA ALA A 265 4.51 28.44 -16.21
C ALA A 265 4.19 28.63 -17.71
N ARG A 266 3.83 27.56 -18.41
CA ARG A 266 3.44 27.61 -19.83
C ARG A 266 2.22 28.50 -20.06
N GLU A 267 1.18 28.36 -19.27
CA GLU A 267 -0.06 29.15 -19.39
C GLU A 267 0.19 30.66 -19.19
N LYS A 268 1.12 30.99 -18.28
CA LYS A 268 1.44 32.40 -17.96
C LYS A 268 2.63 32.96 -18.74
N GLY A 269 3.23 32.20 -19.65
CA GLY A 269 4.42 32.61 -20.38
C GLY A 269 5.63 32.91 -19.47
N LEU A 270 5.72 32.23 -18.33
CA LEU A 270 6.82 32.40 -17.39
C LEU A 270 7.99 31.47 -17.72
N ALA A 271 9.22 31.94 -17.46
CA ALA A 271 10.39 31.08 -17.54
C ALA A 271 10.29 29.99 -16.47
N LEU A 272 10.50 28.74 -16.86
CA LEU A 272 10.51 27.58 -15.98
C LEU A 272 11.94 27.37 -15.47
N PRO A 273 12.19 27.43 -14.14
CA PRO A 273 13.45 26.99 -13.56
C PRO A 273 13.68 25.48 -13.79
N PRO A 274 14.92 24.97 -13.67
CA PRO A 274 15.16 23.52 -13.64
C PRO A 274 14.21 22.83 -12.65
N ILE A 275 13.54 21.79 -13.11
CA ILE A 275 12.56 21.06 -12.31
C ILE A 275 12.75 19.56 -12.42
N VAL A 276 12.70 18.88 -11.28
CA VAL A 276 12.77 17.43 -11.13
C VAL A 276 11.48 16.93 -10.49
N GLY A 277 10.92 15.87 -11.04
CA GLY A 277 9.76 15.16 -10.48
C GLY A 277 10.16 13.89 -9.72
N PHE A 278 9.17 13.09 -9.39
CA PHE A 278 9.31 11.77 -8.78
C PHE A 278 8.20 10.86 -9.28
N ASP A 279 8.44 9.57 -9.38
CA ASP A 279 7.60 8.43 -9.77
C ASP A 279 7.89 7.89 -11.17
N ASN A 280 8.33 8.69 -12.14
CA ASN A 280 8.37 8.37 -13.57
C ASN A 280 6.98 7.92 -14.09
N ALA A 281 5.96 8.68 -13.71
CA ALA A 281 4.59 8.48 -14.19
C ALA A 281 4.48 8.84 -15.69
N PRO A 282 3.45 8.36 -16.43
CA PRO A 282 3.28 8.67 -17.86
C PRO A 282 3.42 10.15 -18.21
N VAL A 283 2.86 11.04 -17.39
CA VAL A 283 2.95 12.48 -17.53
C VAL A 283 4.37 13.04 -17.57
N ALA A 284 5.32 12.36 -16.91
CA ALA A 284 6.73 12.80 -16.94
C ALA A 284 7.32 12.70 -18.36
N ALA A 285 6.99 11.66 -19.10
CA ALA A 285 7.42 11.51 -20.50
C ALA A 285 6.75 12.58 -21.40
N GLU A 286 5.46 12.82 -21.23
CA GLU A 286 4.70 13.83 -22.00
C GLU A 286 5.24 15.25 -21.82
N LEU A 287 5.70 15.57 -20.61
CA LEU A 287 6.25 16.88 -20.28
C LEU A 287 7.75 17.02 -20.55
N GLY A 288 8.45 15.93 -20.84
CA GLY A 288 9.92 15.90 -20.90
C GLY A 288 10.54 16.13 -19.51
N LEU A 289 9.88 15.70 -18.45
CA LEU A 289 10.25 15.95 -17.06
C LEU A 289 11.35 14.98 -16.63
N THR A 290 12.48 15.49 -16.19
CA THR A 290 13.50 14.73 -15.43
C THR A 290 12.87 14.29 -14.11
N THR A 291 13.01 13.01 -13.77
CA THR A 291 12.31 12.45 -12.60
C THR A 291 13.12 11.35 -11.91
N VAL A 292 12.95 11.26 -10.62
CA VAL A 292 13.40 10.10 -9.83
C VAL A 292 12.34 9.00 -10.00
N GLY A 293 12.69 7.96 -10.74
CA GLY A 293 11.78 6.88 -11.11
C GLY A 293 11.61 5.85 -10.00
N ILE A 294 10.39 5.39 -9.81
CA ILE A 294 10.09 4.20 -9.04
C ILE A 294 10.17 2.99 -9.98
N PRO A 295 10.84 1.89 -9.59
CA PRO A 295 10.94 0.69 -10.42
C PRO A 295 9.62 -0.11 -10.42
N TRP A 296 8.57 0.44 -11.02
CA TRP A 296 7.20 -0.08 -10.98
C TRP A 296 7.08 -1.54 -11.43
N ALA A 297 7.85 -1.94 -12.45
CA ALA A 297 7.82 -3.32 -12.92
C ALA A 297 8.35 -4.29 -11.85
N ALA A 298 9.47 -3.96 -11.21
CA ALA A 298 10.03 -4.76 -10.12
C ALA A 298 9.09 -4.76 -8.91
N MET A 299 8.49 -3.61 -8.57
CA MET A 299 7.53 -3.49 -7.47
C MET A 299 6.31 -4.37 -7.67
N MET A 300 5.72 -4.38 -8.87
CA MET A 300 4.57 -5.24 -9.18
C MET A 300 4.94 -6.72 -9.28
N GLY A 301 6.17 -7.03 -9.72
CA GLY A 301 6.72 -8.38 -9.69
C GLY A 301 6.82 -8.92 -8.26
N GLU A 302 7.38 -8.13 -7.34
CA GLU A 302 7.44 -8.48 -5.92
C GLU A 302 6.05 -8.57 -5.27
N ALA A 303 5.13 -7.66 -5.62
CA ALA A 303 3.75 -7.73 -5.16
C ALA A 303 3.09 -9.05 -5.59
N THR A 304 3.26 -9.43 -6.85
CA THR A 304 2.75 -10.71 -7.37
C THR A 304 3.36 -11.90 -6.62
N ARG A 305 4.67 -11.90 -6.38
CA ARG A 305 5.36 -12.97 -5.64
C ARG A 305 4.80 -13.11 -4.23
N ILE A 306 4.65 -12.01 -3.49
CA ILE A 306 4.08 -12.01 -2.14
C ILE A 306 2.65 -12.56 -2.14
N VAL A 307 1.81 -12.10 -3.06
CA VAL A 307 0.43 -12.58 -3.22
C VAL A 307 0.40 -14.09 -3.41
N LEU A 308 1.18 -14.63 -4.34
CA LEU A 308 1.20 -16.05 -4.65
C LEU A 308 1.68 -16.89 -3.46
N GLU A 309 2.69 -16.44 -2.74
CA GLU A 309 3.17 -17.11 -1.54
C GLU A 309 2.12 -17.12 -0.42
N ARG A 310 1.42 -16.00 -0.20
CA ARG A 310 0.33 -15.93 0.78
C ARG A 310 -0.85 -16.83 0.39
N LEU A 311 -1.21 -16.89 -0.89
CA LEU A 311 -2.25 -17.78 -1.40
C LEU A 311 -1.87 -19.26 -1.29
N ALA A 312 -0.58 -19.58 -1.41
CA ALA A 312 -0.07 -20.94 -1.20
C ALA A 312 -0.04 -21.36 0.29
N GLY A 313 -0.44 -20.47 1.20
CA GLY A 313 -0.49 -20.74 2.63
C GLY A 313 0.77 -20.29 3.39
N GLY A 314 1.54 -19.36 2.83
CA GLY A 314 2.68 -18.75 3.52
C GLY A 314 2.25 -18.00 4.78
N THR A 315 2.71 -18.46 5.94
CA THR A 315 2.41 -17.90 7.27
C THR A 315 3.59 -17.14 7.88
N GLY A 316 4.65 -16.90 7.10
CA GLY A 316 5.83 -16.17 7.53
C GLY A 316 5.50 -14.74 7.99
N ALA A 317 6.43 -14.13 8.73
CA ALA A 317 6.34 -12.73 9.16
C ALA A 317 6.05 -11.80 7.96
N ALA A 318 5.45 -10.67 8.25
CA ALA A 318 5.27 -9.62 7.25
C ALA A 318 6.65 -9.13 6.75
N ARG A 319 6.71 -8.80 5.46
CA ARG A 319 7.93 -8.37 4.78
C ARG A 319 7.83 -6.91 4.43
N HIS A 320 8.89 -6.18 4.71
CA HIS A 320 9.03 -4.80 4.29
C HIS A 320 10.20 -4.73 3.31
N ILE A 321 9.88 -4.51 2.04
CA ILE A 321 10.84 -4.48 0.93
C ILE A 321 10.98 -3.04 0.47
N THR A 322 12.21 -2.53 0.46
CA THR A 322 12.53 -1.23 -0.10
C THR A 322 13.33 -1.44 -1.38
N LEU A 323 12.83 -0.94 -2.51
CA LEU A 323 13.48 -1.00 -3.80
C LEU A 323 14.28 0.27 -4.06
N PRO A 324 15.44 0.18 -4.73
CA PRO A 324 16.19 1.36 -5.14
C PRO A 324 15.38 2.15 -6.18
N HIS A 325 15.54 3.48 -6.17
CA HIS A 325 15.00 4.34 -7.22
C HIS A 325 15.89 4.32 -8.48
N GLU A 326 15.35 4.84 -9.57
CA GLU A 326 16.06 5.03 -10.84
C GLU A 326 16.13 6.52 -11.17
N LEU A 327 17.13 6.95 -11.93
CA LEU A 327 17.22 8.34 -12.41
C LEU A 327 16.86 8.37 -13.90
N VAL A 328 15.88 9.20 -14.24
CA VAL A 328 15.40 9.35 -15.62
C VAL A 328 15.59 10.79 -16.05
N HIS A 329 16.71 11.05 -16.71
CA HIS A 329 17.03 12.38 -17.23
C HIS A 329 16.25 12.70 -18.48
N ARG A 330 15.69 13.91 -18.54
CA ARG A 330 14.99 14.50 -19.67
C ARG A 330 15.36 15.98 -19.81
N ILE A 331 14.48 16.77 -20.42
CA ILE A 331 14.82 18.15 -20.81
C ILE A 331 14.72 19.20 -19.68
N THR A 332 14.02 18.89 -18.59
CA THR A 332 13.73 19.90 -17.55
C THR A 332 14.84 20.09 -16.51
N ALA A 333 15.78 19.13 -16.41
CA ALA A 333 16.94 19.25 -15.52
C ALA A 333 18.08 18.32 -15.97
#